data_d8b4284f8c337305c0a6f5031e0ddf7b
#
_entry.id   d8b4284f8c337305c0a6f5031e0ddf7b
#
_cell.length_a   1.000
_cell.length_b   1.000
_cell.length_c   1.000
_cell.angle_alpha   90.00
_cell.angle_beta   90.00
_cell.angle_gamma   90.00
#
_symmetry.space_group_name_H-M   'P 1'
#
loop_
_entity.id
_entity.type
_entity.pdbx_description
1 polymer ?
#
loop_
_entity_poly.entity_id
_entity_poly.type
_entity_poly.pdbx_seq_one_letter_code
_entity_poly.pdbx_strand_id
1 'polypeptide(L)' 'MKLTNDSYVILIGTKTFTERYHRDKTGWLKISARGRTFRMTAEQVLNHVLPALAGVKPDLAIKVEHQG' A
#
# COMPACT_ATOMS: atom_id res chain seq x y z
N MET A 1 -3.62 -1.78 -23.76
CA MET A 1 -3.12 -2.36 -22.50
C MET A 1 -4.17 -2.22 -21.40
N LYS A 2 -4.40 -3.28 -20.67
CA LYS A 2 -5.39 -3.28 -19.59
C LYS A 2 -4.66 -3.16 -18.25
N LEU A 3 -4.90 -2.07 -17.53
CA LEU A 3 -4.31 -1.86 -16.22
C LEU A 3 -5.28 -2.32 -15.14
N THR A 4 -4.79 -3.13 -14.22
CA THR A 4 -5.59 -3.64 -13.11
C THR A 4 -4.89 -3.32 -11.78
N ASN A 5 -5.65 -3.34 -10.69
CA ASN A 5 -5.10 -3.03 -9.36
C ASN A 5 -4.01 -4.01 -8.93
N ASP A 6 -4.05 -5.25 -9.40
CA ASP A 6 -3.04 -6.25 -9.07
C ASP A 6 -1.72 -6.06 -9.82
N SER A 7 -1.66 -5.09 -10.74
CA SER A 7 -0.42 -4.71 -11.41
C SER A 7 0.45 -3.77 -10.58
N TYR A 8 -0.03 -3.29 -9.44
CA TYR A 8 0.65 -2.28 -8.64
C TYR A 8 0.88 -2.72 -7.21
N VAL A 9 1.96 -2.22 -6.64
CA VAL A 9 2.26 -2.36 -5.21
C VAL A 9 2.40 -0.96 -4.63
N ILE A 10 1.73 -0.71 -3.51
CA ILE A 10 1.81 0.56 -2.80
C ILE A 10 2.75 0.39 -1.61
N LEU A 11 3.72 1.28 -1.50
CA LEU A 11 4.67 1.30 -0.39
C LEU A 11 4.44 2.56 0.42
N ILE A 12 4.14 2.41 1.71
CA ILE A 12 3.93 3.53 2.61
C ILE A 12 4.85 3.34 3.81
N GLY A 13 5.64 4.35 4.12
CA GLY A 13 6.51 4.23 5.27
C GLY A 13 7.32 5.46 5.59
N THR A 14 8.18 5.30 6.60
CA THR A 14 9.14 6.29 7.04
C THR A 14 10.54 5.81 6.69
N LYS A 15 11.57 6.53 7.17
CA LYS A 15 12.96 6.11 6.97
C LYS A 15 13.28 4.79 7.65
N THR A 16 12.51 4.40 8.66
CA THR A 16 12.84 3.24 9.49
C THR A 16 12.01 2.01 9.16
N PHE A 17 10.86 2.17 8.50
CA PHE A 17 10.03 1.03 8.12
C PHE A 17 9.18 1.36 6.89
N THR A 18 8.77 0.32 6.19
CA THR A 18 7.90 0.44 5.03
C THR A 18 6.86 -0.67 5.09
N GLU A 19 5.61 -0.31 4.90
CA GLU A 19 4.51 -1.25 4.76
C GLU A 19 4.17 -1.37 3.27
N ARG A 20 3.81 -2.59 2.86
CA ARG A 20 3.48 -2.87 1.46
C ARG A 20 2.01 -3.25 1.36
N TYR A 21 1.37 -2.77 0.31
CA TYR A 21 -0.02 -3.09 0.02
C TYR A 21 -0.08 -3.59 -1.42
N HIS A 22 -0.60 -4.79 -1.61
CA HIS A 22 -0.80 -5.30 -2.97
C HIS A 22 -2.09 -6.09 -3.04
N ARG A 23 -2.60 -6.23 -4.24
CA ARG A 23 -3.82 -6.96 -4.47
C ARG A 23 -3.53 -8.36 -4.98
N ASP A 24 -4.23 -9.35 -4.43
CA ASP A 24 -4.23 -10.72 -4.92
C ASP A 24 -5.65 -11.10 -5.39
N LYS A 25 -5.87 -12.38 -5.65
CA LYS A 25 -7.17 -12.87 -6.16
C LYS A 25 -8.32 -12.65 -5.18
N THR A 26 -8.04 -12.55 -3.89
CA THR A 26 -9.05 -12.46 -2.85
C THR A 26 -9.24 -11.04 -2.30
N GLY A 27 -8.44 -10.10 -2.76
CA GLY A 27 -8.54 -8.71 -2.34
C GLY A 27 -7.19 -8.10 -2.03
N TRP A 28 -7.17 -7.12 -1.13
CA TRP A 28 -5.94 -6.44 -0.76
C TRP A 28 -5.25 -7.13 0.41
N LEU A 29 -3.93 -7.08 0.40
CA LEU A 29 -3.08 -7.64 1.44
C LEU A 29 -2.09 -6.56 1.89
N LYS A 30 -2.01 -6.34 3.19
CA LYS A 30 -1.01 -5.47 3.80
C LYS A 30 0.09 -6.35 4.38
N ILE A 31 1.34 -6.03 4.06
CA ILE A 31 2.50 -6.67 4.67
C ILE A 31 3.18 -5.60 5.52
N SER A 32 3.20 -5.82 6.84
CA SER A 32 3.81 -4.87 7.76
C SER A 32 5.33 -4.89 7.65
N ALA A 33 5.99 -3.91 8.25
CA ALA A 33 7.45 -3.83 8.26
C ALA A 33 8.10 -5.06 8.89
N ARG A 34 7.39 -5.76 9.76
CA ARG A 34 7.86 -6.99 10.41
C ARG A 34 7.51 -8.26 9.63
N GLY A 35 6.89 -8.10 8.46
CA GLY A 35 6.53 -9.24 7.63
C GLY A 35 5.19 -9.87 7.95
N ARG A 36 4.40 -9.29 8.85
CA ARG A 36 3.05 -9.78 9.14
C ARG A 36 2.10 -9.40 8.03
N THR A 37 1.18 -10.30 7.70
CA THR A 37 0.21 -10.08 6.64
C THR A 37 -1.18 -9.86 7.23
N PHE A 38 -1.92 -8.92 6.64
CA PHE A 38 -3.27 -8.60 7.04
C PHE A 38 -4.15 -8.48 5.81
N ARG A 39 -5.30 -9.14 5.84
CA ARG A 39 -6.30 -9.00 4.77
C ARG A 39 -7.02 -7.67 4.95
N MET A 40 -7.16 -6.90 3.86
CA MET A 40 -7.76 -5.58 3.91
C MET A 40 -8.76 -5.41 2.78
N THR A 41 -9.76 -4.55 3.02
CA THR A 41 -10.66 -4.11 1.97
C THR A 41 -10.02 -2.94 1.21
N ALA A 42 -10.53 -2.66 0.01
CA ALA A 42 -10.06 -1.50 -0.76
C ALA A 42 -10.28 -0.19 0.02
N GLU A 43 -11.38 -0.10 0.77
CA GLU A 43 -11.65 1.09 1.58
C GLU A 43 -10.62 1.25 2.70
N GLN A 44 -10.26 0.15 3.35
CA GLN A 44 -9.21 0.19 4.38
C GLN A 44 -7.87 0.63 3.78
N VAL A 45 -7.54 0.15 2.59
CA VAL A 45 -6.31 0.58 1.91
C VAL A 45 -6.35 2.08 1.63
N LEU A 46 -7.48 2.60 1.15
CA LEU A 46 -7.64 4.03 0.90
C LEU A 46 -7.49 4.85 2.19
N ASN A 47 -7.98 4.34 3.31
CA ASN A 47 -7.83 5.01 4.60
C ASN A 47 -6.36 5.16 5.02
N HIS A 48 -5.47 4.35 4.49
CA HIS A 48 -4.03 4.47 4.74
C HIS A 48 -3.35 5.30 3.66
N VAL A 49 -3.79 5.18 2.41
CA VAL A 49 -3.17 5.83 1.26
C VAL A 49 -3.47 7.33 1.24
N LEU A 50 -4.72 7.71 1.46
CA LEU A 50 -5.14 9.10 1.33
C LEU A 50 -4.44 10.04 2.31
N PRO A 51 -4.29 9.68 3.61
CA PRO A 51 -3.52 10.55 4.52
C PRO A 51 -2.06 10.71 4.11
N ALA A 52 -1.45 9.66 3.57
CA ALA A 52 -0.07 9.75 3.10
C ALA A 52 0.05 10.67 1.90
N LEU A 53 -0.89 10.59 0.96
CA LEU A 53 -0.91 11.46 -0.22
C LEU A 53 -1.22 12.91 0.14
N ALA A 54 -2.07 13.11 1.14
CA ALA A 54 -2.45 14.45 1.57
C ALA A 54 -1.37 15.16 2.40
N GLY A 55 -0.32 14.44 2.80
CA GLY A 55 0.75 15.01 3.60
C GLY A 55 0.37 15.28 5.04
N VAL A 56 -0.64 14.59 5.57
CA VAL A 56 -1.09 14.75 6.94
C VAL A 56 0.02 14.37 7.92
N LYS A 57 0.82 13.36 7.56
CA LYS A 57 2.00 12.96 8.32
C LYS A 57 3.22 13.22 7.46
N PRO A 58 3.96 14.32 7.69
CA PRO A 58 5.03 14.73 6.78
C PRO A 58 6.22 13.78 6.68
N ASP A 59 6.42 12.91 7.66
CA ASP A 59 7.47 11.89 7.62
C ASP A 59 7.07 10.62 6.90
N LEU A 60 5.80 10.48 6.52
CA LEU A 60 5.34 9.35 5.72
C LEU A 60 5.54 9.62 4.22
N ALA A 61 6.23 8.71 3.57
CA ALA A 61 6.36 8.72 2.12
C ALA A 61 5.49 7.63 1.51
N ILE A 62 4.94 7.90 0.35
CA ILE A 62 4.17 6.92 -0.42
C ILE A 62 4.80 6.76 -1.80
N LYS A 63 4.93 5.52 -2.22
CA LYS A 63 5.48 5.18 -3.53
C LYS A 63 4.63 4.07 -4.13
N VAL A 64 4.37 4.16 -5.43
CA VAL A 64 3.64 3.13 -6.15
C VAL A 64 4.60 2.51 -7.16
N GLU A 65 4.72 1.20 -7.12
CA GLU A 65 5.53 0.45 -8.05
C GLU A 65 4.65 -0.40 -8.96
N HIS A 66 5.01 -0.46 -10.22
CA HIS A 66 4.34 -1.30 -11.20
C HIS A 66 5.04 -2.64 -11.26
N GLN A 67 4.27 -3.73 -11.10
CA GLN A 67 4.77 -5.08 -11.26
C GLN A 67 4.27 -5.62 -12.59
N GLY A 68 5.17 -5.78 -13.50
CA GLY A 68 4.73 -6.16 -14.81
C GLY A 68 5.54 -7.19 -15.45
#